data_a2e60e47c3ab3494962a126aef2af26e
#
_entry.id   a2e60e47c3ab3494962a126aef2af26e
#
_cell.length_a   1.000
_cell.length_b   1.000
_cell.length_c   1.000
_cell.angle_alpha   90.00
_cell.angle_beta   90.00
_cell.angle_gamma   90.00
#
_symmetry.space_group_name_H-M   'P 1'
#
loop_
_entity.id
_entity.type
_entity.pdbx_description
1 polymer ?
#
loop_
_entity_poly.entity_id
_entity_poly.type
_entity_poly.pdbx_seq_one_letter_code
_entity_poly.pdbx_strand_id
1 'polypeptide(L)'
;MNEKSYPRIGETVLEKTLPNGLKIFIVPKPQHRKKYAFFATRYGGMDMQFIRNGEKCDTPAGIAHYLEHKMFDTKDGNALQVLSQNGAEPNAFTSNAMTGYYFDCTEHFEENLRILLSFVSVPYFTDESVEKERGIIGQEIRMVEDSPDWQVYERLLACLYRSSPARVPIAGTVESIAGITAETLYDCHHAFYCPSNMALCVVGNVDPHTVIALAEEVLPRERGEEIARCYGEEEDDVAAQKETVTQMEVALPQFLVGFKCETNEGDLLRQSLIGEMASDVLLGDSSPLYQRLYDEGLINSSFGGGFDQLPGVAVLCAGGESGQPQEVSDAILEEAQRLAREGIDPDFFEQIRRASFGATLRALNSFENIAISMADGYFRGFDALRFPEAYASIETADVERFLRENLTDSRRAISIIEPKKEG
;
A
#
# COMPACT_ATOMS: atom_id res chain seq x y z
N MET A 1 27.95 -8.90 -2.95
CA MET A 1 26.61 -9.36 -3.35
C MET A 1 26.33 -10.63 -2.61
N ASN A 2 25.17 -10.74 -1.99
CA ASN A 2 24.72 -11.93 -1.27
C ASN A 2 23.62 -12.60 -2.06
N GLU A 3 23.65 -13.94 -2.13
CA GLU A 3 22.62 -14.73 -2.82
C GLU A 3 21.73 -15.41 -1.77
N LYS A 4 20.42 -15.28 -1.97
CA LYS A 4 19.39 -15.86 -1.11
C LYS A 4 18.47 -16.74 -1.95
N SER A 5 18.38 -18.00 -1.58
CA SER A 5 17.56 -18.98 -2.31
C SER A 5 16.29 -19.28 -1.54
N TYR A 6 15.17 -19.43 -2.26
CA TYR A 6 13.84 -19.77 -1.75
C TYR A 6 13.33 -21.05 -2.46
N PRO A 7 13.83 -22.24 -2.07
CA PRO A 7 13.60 -23.47 -2.81
C PRO A 7 12.13 -23.87 -2.94
N ARG A 8 11.29 -23.49 -1.95
CA ARG A 8 9.85 -23.80 -1.94
C ARG A 8 9.07 -23.13 -3.05
N ILE A 9 9.57 -21.99 -3.54
CA ILE A 9 8.93 -21.20 -4.61
C ILE A 9 9.82 -21.11 -5.86
N GLY A 10 11.00 -21.72 -5.83
CA GLY A 10 11.93 -21.72 -6.96
C GLY A 10 12.56 -20.36 -7.27
N GLU A 11 12.60 -19.45 -6.29
CA GLU A 11 13.13 -18.11 -6.46
C GLU A 11 14.56 -17.97 -5.92
N THR A 12 15.30 -17.06 -6.54
CA THR A 12 16.62 -16.64 -6.08
C THR A 12 16.68 -15.12 -6.12
N VAL A 13 17.21 -14.52 -5.06
CA VAL A 13 17.40 -13.08 -4.95
C VAL A 13 18.86 -12.77 -4.70
N LEU A 14 19.40 -11.85 -5.48
CA LEU A 14 20.72 -11.27 -5.27
C LEU A 14 20.57 -9.95 -4.54
N GLU A 15 21.21 -9.84 -3.39
CA GLU A 15 21.11 -8.66 -2.52
C GLU A 15 22.45 -7.92 -2.41
N LYS A 16 22.39 -6.60 -2.43
CA LYS A 16 23.53 -5.73 -2.16
C LYS A 16 23.05 -4.49 -1.41
N THR A 17 23.82 -4.10 -0.39
CA THR A 17 23.70 -2.76 0.19
C THR A 17 24.93 -1.97 -0.24
N LEU A 18 24.72 -0.80 -0.84
CA LEU A 18 25.79 0.10 -1.26
C LEU A 18 26.35 0.88 -0.08
N PRO A 19 27.56 1.48 -0.21
CA PRO A 19 28.14 2.31 0.86
C PRO A 19 27.25 3.48 1.29
N ASN A 20 26.49 4.07 0.35
CA ASN A 20 25.53 5.14 0.60
C ASN A 20 24.23 4.67 1.29
N GLY A 21 24.10 3.36 1.57
CA GLY A 21 22.97 2.77 2.27
C GLY A 21 21.86 2.25 1.37
N LEU A 22 21.88 2.47 0.07
CA LEU A 22 20.87 1.93 -0.84
C LEU A 22 20.83 0.41 -0.77
N LYS A 23 19.65 -0.14 -0.59
CA LYS A 23 19.38 -1.58 -0.71
C LYS A 23 18.99 -1.92 -2.13
N ILE A 24 19.71 -2.87 -2.73
CA ILE A 24 19.44 -3.38 -4.08
C ILE A 24 19.02 -4.85 -3.98
N PHE A 25 17.91 -5.18 -4.64
CA PHE A 25 17.42 -6.53 -4.85
C PHE A 25 17.36 -6.81 -6.34
N ILE A 26 17.88 -7.96 -6.76
CA ILE A 26 17.80 -8.40 -8.14
C ILE A 26 17.25 -9.82 -8.15
N VAL A 27 16.15 -10.03 -8.88
CA VAL A 27 15.51 -11.34 -9.07
C VAL A 27 15.75 -11.79 -10.52
N PRO A 28 16.72 -12.70 -10.75
CA PRO A 28 17.06 -13.14 -12.10
C PRO A 28 15.93 -13.95 -12.74
N LYS A 29 15.51 -13.56 -13.93
CA LYS A 29 14.53 -14.26 -14.76
C LYS A 29 15.09 -14.50 -16.18
N PRO A 30 16.09 -15.36 -16.35
CA PRO A 30 16.89 -15.46 -17.57
C PRO A 30 16.10 -15.89 -18.81
N GLN A 31 14.93 -16.49 -18.63
CA GLN A 31 14.07 -16.96 -19.74
C GLN A 31 13.09 -15.89 -20.24
N HIS A 32 13.02 -14.72 -19.56
CA HIS A 32 12.10 -13.66 -19.92
C HIS A 32 12.82 -12.52 -20.65
N ARG A 33 12.15 -11.97 -21.69
CA ARG A 33 12.62 -10.78 -22.38
C ARG A 33 12.30 -9.51 -21.60
N LYS A 34 11.14 -9.50 -20.93
CA LYS A 34 10.69 -8.40 -20.08
C LYS A 34 11.68 -8.19 -18.92
N LYS A 35 11.96 -6.96 -18.63
CA LYS A 35 12.74 -6.50 -17.47
C LYS A 35 11.95 -5.42 -16.77
N TYR A 36 12.01 -5.40 -15.46
CA TYR A 36 11.29 -4.46 -14.61
C TYR A 36 12.25 -3.85 -13.61
N ALA A 37 12.18 -2.54 -13.44
CA ALA A 37 12.93 -1.82 -12.41
C ALA A 37 11.99 -0.97 -11.58
N PHE A 38 12.07 -1.11 -10.26
CA PHE A 38 11.29 -0.39 -9.27
C PHE A 38 12.23 0.31 -8.30
N PHE A 39 12.18 1.63 -8.25
CA PHE A 39 12.98 2.46 -7.36
C PHE A 39 12.07 3.20 -6.41
N ALA A 40 12.08 2.79 -5.15
CA ALA A 40 11.14 3.25 -4.13
C ALA A 40 11.83 3.99 -3.00
N THR A 41 11.13 4.97 -2.46
CA THR A 41 11.47 5.61 -1.18
C THR A 41 10.46 5.23 -0.12
N ARG A 42 10.92 5.04 1.12
CA ARG A 42 10.06 4.90 2.29
C ARG A 42 9.53 6.27 2.71
N TYR A 43 8.60 6.78 1.90
CA TYR A 43 7.92 8.05 2.07
C TYR A 43 6.56 8.00 1.40
N GLY A 44 5.48 8.29 2.12
CA GLY A 44 4.13 8.20 1.62
C GLY A 44 3.19 9.23 2.25
N GLY A 45 1.89 9.08 1.99
CA GLY A 45 0.86 10.02 2.43
C GLY A 45 0.79 10.22 3.95
N MET A 46 1.21 9.23 4.74
CA MET A 46 1.22 9.31 6.20
C MET A 46 2.42 10.09 6.76
N ASP A 47 3.48 10.31 6.00
CA ASP A 47 4.73 10.93 6.47
C ASP A 47 4.68 12.47 6.47
N MET A 48 3.53 13.04 6.84
CA MET A 48 3.33 14.50 6.92
C MET A 48 4.10 15.13 8.07
N GLN A 49 4.31 14.40 9.17
CA GLN A 49 5.03 14.87 10.35
C GLN A 49 6.25 14.00 10.62
N PHE A 50 7.40 14.64 10.77
CA PHE A 50 8.65 13.95 11.04
C PHE A 50 9.63 14.82 11.82
N ILE A 51 10.66 14.19 12.40
CA ILE A 51 11.77 14.90 13.08
C ILE A 51 13.02 14.77 12.21
N ARG A 52 13.60 15.91 11.87
CA ARG A 52 14.87 16.04 11.15
C ARG A 52 15.82 16.89 11.95
N ASN A 53 17.02 16.41 12.23
CA ASN A 53 18.03 17.10 13.05
C ASN A 53 17.52 17.56 14.44
N GLY A 54 16.56 16.84 15.03
CA GLY A 54 15.95 17.17 16.31
C GLY A 54 14.84 18.22 16.23
N GLU A 55 14.54 18.75 15.06
CA GLU A 55 13.45 19.69 14.82
C GLU A 55 12.23 19.00 14.23
N LYS A 56 11.03 19.33 14.72
CA LYS A 56 9.78 18.81 14.18
C LYS A 56 9.43 19.55 12.89
N CYS A 57 9.27 18.80 11.82
CA CYS A 57 8.77 19.26 10.54
C CYS A 57 7.30 18.84 10.40
N ASP A 58 6.46 19.77 9.95
CA ASP A 58 5.04 19.57 9.70
C ASP A 58 4.75 20.04 8.27
N THR A 59 4.25 19.16 7.42
CA THR A 59 4.06 19.42 6.00
C THR A 59 2.59 19.26 5.61
N PRO A 60 2.13 19.97 4.57
CA PRO A 60 0.75 19.86 4.10
C PRO A 60 0.38 18.43 3.67
N ALA A 61 -0.84 18.02 3.96
CA ALA A 61 -1.38 16.77 3.41
C ALA A 61 -1.33 16.79 1.87
N GLY A 62 -0.99 15.64 1.27
CA GLY A 62 -0.84 15.53 -0.17
C GLY A 62 0.59 15.76 -0.69
N ILE A 63 1.52 16.21 0.16
CA ILE A 63 2.86 16.59 -0.31
C ILE A 63 3.66 15.42 -0.90
N ALA A 64 3.50 14.18 -0.40
CA ALA A 64 4.19 13.02 -0.94
C ALA A 64 3.71 12.70 -2.37
N HIS A 65 2.40 12.72 -2.61
CA HIS A 65 1.79 12.55 -3.92
C HIS A 65 2.14 13.70 -4.87
N TYR A 66 2.10 14.92 -4.36
CA TYR A 66 2.51 16.10 -5.13
C TYR A 66 3.98 16.00 -5.58
N LEU A 67 4.85 15.55 -4.68
CA LEU A 67 6.26 15.34 -4.99
C LEU A 67 6.45 14.25 -6.06
N GLU A 68 5.67 13.16 -6.01
CA GLU A 68 5.68 12.13 -7.04
C GLU A 68 5.45 12.71 -8.43
N HIS A 69 4.38 13.49 -8.61
CA HIS A 69 4.08 14.19 -9.87
C HIS A 69 5.24 15.08 -10.33
N LYS A 70 5.81 15.84 -9.40
CA LYS A 70 6.86 16.81 -9.72
C LYS A 70 8.21 16.18 -10.04
N MET A 71 8.47 14.95 -9.59
CA MET A 71 9.73 14.27 -9.90
C MET A 71 9.94 13.97 -11.38
N PHE A 72 8.88 13.88 -12.17
CA PHE A 72 9.02 13.66 -13.62
C PHE A 72 9.49 14.90 -14.39
N ASP A 73 9.40 16.08 -13.80
CA ASP A 73 9.92 17.31 -14.40
C ASP A 73 11.43 17.39 -14.19
N THR A 74 12.17 17.57 -15.28
CA THR A 74 13.62 17.77 -15.27
C THR A 74 13.99 19.05 -16.00
N LYS A 75 15.23 19.48 -15.89
CA LYS A 75 15.73 20.67 -16.64
C LYS A 75 15.59 20.51 -18.15
N ASP A 76 15.66 19.27 -18.62
CA ASP A 76 15.72 18.91 -20.03
C ASP A 76 14.36 18.46 -20.59
N GLY A 77 13.30 18.48 -19.76
CA GLY A 77 11.94 18.10 -20.14
C GLY A 77 11.30 17.12 -19.15
N ASN A 78 10.49 16.19 -19.67
CA ASN A 78 9.75 15.23 -18.85
C ASN A 78 10.34 13.82 -18.98
N ALA A 79 10.71 13.22 -17.86
CA ALA A 79 11.35 11.90 -17.79
C ALA A 79 10.48 10.76 -18.32
N LEU A 80 9.13 10.81 -18.13
CA LEU A 80 8.22 9.81 -18.70
C LEU A 80 8.30 9.74 -20.21
N GLN A 81 8.38 10.91 -20.87
CA GLN A 81 8.49 10.96 -22.32
C GLN A 81 9.80 10.35 -22.83
N VAL A 82 10.91 10.61 -22.14
CA VAL A 82 12.22 10.06 -22.51
C VAL A 82 12.23 8.54 -22.36
N LEU A 83 11.70 8.01 -21.24
CA LEU A 83 11.57 6.58 -21.02
C LEU A 83 10.70 5.92 -22.09
N SER A 84 9.52 6.52 -22.40
CA SER A 84 8.61 6.00 -23.44
C SER A 84 9.25 6.02 -24.83
N GLN A 85 10.03 7.04 -25.18
CA GLN A 85 10.79 7.10 -26.43
C GLN A 85 11.84 5.98 -26.54
N ASN A 86 12.39 5.54 -25.40
CA ASN A 86 13.31 4.42 -25.32
C ASN A 86 12.59 3.04 -25.22
N GLY A 87 11.28 3.00 -25.47
CA GLY A 87 10.51 1.75 -25.48
C GLY A 87 10.22 1.17 -24.11
N ALA A 88 10.28 1.98 -23.06
CA ALA A 88 9.82 1.62 -21.72
C ALA A 88 8.37 2.04 -21.48
N GLU A 89 7.70 1.34 -20.56
CA GLU A 89 6.40 1.71 -20.01
C GLU A 89 6.61 2.21 -18.57
N PRO A 90 6.85 3.52 -18.37
CA PRO A 90 7.10 4.08 -17.05
C PRO A 90 5.80 4.40 -16.32
N ASN A 91 5.83 4.30 -14.99
CA ASN A 91 4.77 4.78 -14.11
C ASN A 91 5.32 5.07 -12.71
N ALA A 92 4.45 5.61 -11.83
CA ALA A 92 4.73 5.80 -10.41
C ALA A 92 3.45 5.66 -9.60
N PHE A 93 3.59 5.54 -8.28
CA PHE A 93 2.49 5.65 -7.35
C PHE A 93 2.97 6.12 -5.98
N THR A 94 2.07 6.77 -5.26
CA THR A 94 2.22 7.08 -3.84
C THR A 94 1.19 6.30 -3.04
N SER A 95 1.66 5.52 -2.06
CA SER A 95 0.83 4.86 -1.06
C SER A 95 0.90 5.59 0.28
N ASN A 96 0.30 5.01 1.31
CA ASN A 96 0.36 5.57 2.66
C ASN A 96 1.79 5.65 3.23
N ALA A 97 2.69 4.72 2.89
CA ALA A 97 4.02 4.61 3.51
C ALA A 97 5.18 4.51 2.50
N MET A 98 4.91 4.54 1.21
CA MET A 98 5.91 4.37 0.16
C MET A 98 5.51 5.13 -1.10
N THR A 99 6.50 5.72 -1.79
CA THR A 99 6.38 6.20 -3.16
C THR A 99 7.35 5.41 -4.04
N GLY A 100 6.85 4.92 -5.16
CA GLY A 100 7.63 4.09 -6.08
C GLY A 100 7.58 4.60 -7.51
N TYR A 101 8.71 4.58 -8.18
CA TYR A 101 8.89 4.91 -9.60
C TYR A 101 9.39 3.68 -10.33
N TYR A 102 8.82 3.36 -11.46
CA TYR A 102 9.15 2.14 -12.15
C TYR A 102 9.00 2.22 -13.66
N PHE A 103 9.59 1.26 -14.31
CA PHE A 103 9.32 0.97 -15.71
C PHE A 103 9.46 -0.52 -15.98
N ASP A 104 8.80 -0.97 -17.03
CA ASP A 104 9.16 -2.21 -17.69
C ASP A 104 9.59 -1.96 -19.15
N CYS A 105 10.46 -2.85 -19.65
CA CYS A 105 10.93 -2.80 -21.01
C CYS A 105 11.43 -4.17 -21.49
N THR A 106 11.66 -4.31 -22.78
CA THR A 106 12.35 -5.48 -23.36
C THR A 106 13.75 -5.14 -23.84
N GLU A 107 13.99 -3.89 -24.23
CA GLU A 107 15.26 -3.38 -24.78
C GLU A 107 15.68 -2.11 -24.03
N HIS A 108 16.91 -1.65 -24.22
CA HIS A 108 17.45 -0.41 -23.63
C HIS A 108 17.35 -0.32 -22.09
N PHE A 109 17.40 -1.46 -21.40
CA PHE A 109 17.20 -1.51 -19.94
C PHE A 109 18.20 -0.63 -19.18
N GLU A 110 19.48 -0.66 -19.54
CA GLU A 110 20.54 0.08 -18.83
C GLU A 110 20.36 1.59 -18.99
N GLU A 111 19.98 2.04 -20.19
CA GLU A 111 19.67 3.45 -20.47
C GLU A 111 18.45 3.91 -19.69
N ASN A 112 17.39 3.10 -19.68
CA ASN A 112 16.17 3.37 -18.93
C ASN A 112 16.40 3.36 -17.41
N LEU A 113 17.23 2.44 -16.91
CA LEU A 113 17.61 2.41 -15.50
C LEU A 113 18.40 3.67 -15.11
N ARG A 114 19.32 4.12 -15.95
CA ARG A 114 20.06 5.38 -15.73
C ARG A 114 19.10 6.56 -15.65
N ILE A 115 18.12 6.65 -16.54
CA ILE A 115 17.12 7.72 -16.54
C ILE A 115 16.31 7.68 -15.25
N LEU A 116 15.79 6.49 -14.86
CA LEU A 116 15.04 6.29 -13.63
C LEU A 116 15.80 6.77 -12.39
N LEU A 117 17.03 6.28 -12.22
CA LEU A 117 17.88 6.64 -11.09
C LEU A 117 18.20 8.14 -11.07
N SER A 118 18.44 8.74 -12.25
CA SER A 118 18.81 10.15 -12.38
C SER A 118 17.67 11.08 -12.00
N PHE A 119 16.47 10.91 -12.57
CA PHE A 119 15.37 11.86 -12.31
C PHE A 119 14.83 11.75 -10.89
N VAL A 120 14.79 10.54 -10.31
CA VAL A 120 14.35 10.35 -8.92
C VAL A 120 15.34 10.95 -7.92
N SER A 121 16.63 11.04 -8.28
CA SER A 121 17.68 11.55 -7.38
C SER A 121 17.96 13.04 -7.52
N VAL A 122 17.57 13.67 -8.63
CA VAL A 122 17.89 15.07 -8.92
C VAL A 122 16.59 15.88 -9.08
N PRO A 123 16.09 16.51 -8.01
CA PRO A 123 14.87 17.27 -8.06
C PRO A 123 15.02 18.56 -8.89
N TYR A 124 13.97 18.91 -9.61
CA TYR A 124 13.87 20.17 -10.33
C TYR A 124 12.48 20.78 -10.20
N PHE A 125 12.33 21.72 -9.28
CA PHE A 125 11.07 22.39 -8.99
C PHE A 125 11.22 23.89 -9.18
N THR A 126 10.29 24.50 -9.92
CA THR A 126 10.15 25.96 -10.04
C THR A 126 8.77 26.37 -9.54
N ASP A 127 8.63 27.59 -9.03
CA ASP A 127 7.34 28.08 -8.56
C ASP A 127 6.27 28.01 -9.65
N GLU A 128 6.62 28.32 -10.89
CA GLU A 128 5.71 28.21 -12.05
C GLU A 128 5.25 26.76 -12.29
N SER A 129 6.18 25.81 -12.25
CA SER A 129 5.86 24.40 -12.48
C SER A 129 5.04 23.79 -11.32
N VAL A 130 5.29 24.24 -10.09
CA VAL A 130 4.51 23.86 -8.92
C VAL A 130 3.09 24.40 -9.03
N GLU A 131 2.91 25.70 -9.38
CA GLU A 131 1.57 26.27 -9.54
C GLU A 131 0.76 25.59 -10.65
N LYS A 132 1.39 25.24 -11.77
CA LYS A 132 0.75 24.49 -12.84
C LYS A 132 0.26 23.11 -12.36
N GLU A 133 1.11 22.38 -11.64
CA GLU A 133 0.79 21.03 -11.12
C GLU A 133 -0.33 21.08 -10.08
N ARG A 134 -0.41 22.14 -9.27
CA ARG A 134 -1.50 22.33 -8.32
C ARG A 134 -2.87 22.29 -8.99
N GLY A 135 -2.98 22.85 -10.19
CA GLY A 135 -4.21 22.80 -10.99
C GLY A 135 -4.58 21.38 -11.42
N ILE A 136 -3.60 20.58 -11.81
CA ILE A 136 -3.77 19.20 -12.27
C ILE A 136 -4.18 18.31 -11.07
N ILE A 137 -3.41 18.32 -9.99
CA ILE A 137 -3.70 17.54 -8.78
C ILE A 137 -5.03 17.97 -8.15
N GLY A 138 -5.37 19.27 -8.19
CA GLY A 138 -6.66 19.76 -7.72
C GLY A 138 -7.85 19.22 -8.53
N GLN A 139 -7.68 18.90 -9.81
CA GLN A 139 -8.70 18.20 -10.60
C GLN A 139 -8.78 16.72 -10.25
N GLU A 140 -7.65 16.08 -10.03
CA GLU A 140 -7.58 14.68 -9.58
C GLU A 140 -8.25 14.49 -8.21
N ILE A 141 -7.97 15.37 -7.24
CA ILE A 141 -8.63 15.35 -5.93
C ILE A 141 -10.15 15.42 -6.09
N ARG A 142 -10.68 16.33 -6.92
CA ARG A 142 -12.13 16.42 -7.13
C ARG A 142 -12.70 15.15 -7.78
N MET A 143 -11.97 14.55 -8.71
CA MET A 143 -12.37 13.27 -9.31
C MET A 143 -12.44 12.15 -8.27
N VAL A 144 -11.52 12.09 -7.32
CA VAL A 144 -11.53 11.14 -6.20
C VAL A 144 -12.66 11.47 -5.22
N GLU A 145 -12.90 12.75 -4.91
CA GLU A 145 -14.02 13.21 -4.08
C GLU A 145 -15.39 12.84 -4.67
N ASP A 146 -15.51 12.79 -6.01
CA ASP A 146 -16.71 12.38 -6.72
C ASP A 146 -16.85 10.85 -6.86
N SER A 147 -15.85 10.06 -6.45
CA SER A 147 -15.88 8.60 -6.51
C SER A 147 -16.44 7.97 -5.24
N PRO A 148 -17.61 7.29 -5.30
CA PRO A 148 -18.19 6.64 -4.13
C PRO A 148 -17.27 5.59 -3.49
N ASP A 149 -16.55 4.81 -4.32
CA ASP A 149 -15.65 3.75 -3.82
C ASP A 149 -14.49 4.32 -2.97
N TRP A 150 -13.93 5.47 -3.37
CA TRP A 150 -12.91 6.14 -2.58
C TRP A 150 -13.49 6.78 -1.33
N GLN A 151 -14.64 7.45 -1.48
CA GLN A 151 -15.29 8.13 -0.36
C GLN A 151 -15.74 7.17 0.74
N VAL A 152 -16.24 5.99 0.41
CA VAL A 152 -16.65 5.00 1.42
C VAL A 152 -15.46 4.53 2.25
N TYR A 153 -14.29 4.34 1.62
CA TYR A 153 -13.06 3.89 2.28
C TYR A 153 -12.42 4.98 3.15
N GLU A 154 -12.22 6.19 2.61
CA GLU A 154 -11.64 7.32 3.34
C GLU A 154 -12.46 7.66 4.58
N ARG A 155 -13.79 7.67 4.45
CA ARG A 155 -14.71 7.92 5.56
C ARG A 155 -14.70 6.80 6.58
N LEU A 156 -14.52 5.55 6.16
CA LEU A 156 -14.34 4.44 7.08
C LEU A 156 -13.08 4.64 7.93
N LEU A 157 -11.94 4.97 7.33
CA LEU A 157 -10.71 5.23 8.07
C LEU A 157 -10.87 6.40 9.04
N ALA A 158 -11.60 7.46 8.66
CA ALA A 158 -11.91 8.57 9.55
C ALA A 158 -12.82 8.18 10.74
N CYS A 159 -13.68 7.15 10.57
CA CYS A 159 -14.46 6.58 11.67
C CYS A 159 -13.64 5.66 12.57
N LEU A 160 -12.69 4.91 12.03
CA LEU A 160 -11.88 3.98 12.80
C LEU A 160 -10.80 4.69 13.63
N TYR A 161 -10.16 5.72 13.07
CA TYR A 161 -9.00 6.38 13.66
C TYR A 161 -9.28 7.83 14.03
N ARG A 162 -8.74 8.28 15.17
CA ARG A 162 -8.90 9.65 15.65
C ARG A 162 -7.75 10.55 15.22
N SER A 163 -6.51 10.07 15.35
CA SER A 163 -5.28 10.84 15.19
C SER A 163 -4.34 10.27 14.12
N SER A 164 -4.50 9.01 13.73
CA SER A 164 -3.64 8.39 12.73
C SER A 164 -3.67 9.15 11.39
N PRO A 165 -2.51 9.42 10.79
CA PRO A 165 -2.44 10.05 9.47
C PRO A 165 -3.02 9.20 8.34
N ALA A 166 -3.26 7.89 8.54
CA ALA A 166 -3.92 7.03 7.58
C ALA A 166 -5.36 7.45 7.23
N ARG A 167 -5.99 8.26 8.08
CA ARG A 167 -7.33 8.85 7.85
C ARG A 167 -7.34 10.03 6.88
N VAL A 168 -6.16 10.49 6.48
CA VAL A 168 -6.01 11.65 5.58
C VAL A 168 -5.81 11.13 4.17
N PRO A 169 -6.55 11.66 3.16
CA PRO A 169 -6.37 11.26 1.77
C PRO A 169 -4.91 11.41 1.32
N ILE A 170 -4.40 10.43 0.58
CA ILE A 170 -3.00 10.43 0.10
C ILE A 170 -2.71 11.65 -0.77
N ALA A 171 -3.66 12.06 -1.62
CA ALA A 171 -3.54 13.26 -2.45
C ALA A 171 -3.77 14.56 -1.68
N GLY A 172 -4.17 14.49 -0.40
CA GLY A 172 -4.59 15.65 0.38
C GLY A 172 -5.95 16.20 -0.03
N THR A 173 -6.17 17.47 0.24
CA THR A 173 -7.33 18.25 -0.20
C THR A 173 -6.90 19.44 -1.04
N VAL A 174 -7.82 20.06 -1.78
CA VAL A 174 -7.54 21.28 -2.57
C VAL A 174 -6.96 22.38 -1.67
N GLU A 175 -7.45 22.49 -0.43
CA GLU A 175 -6.98 23.47 0.56
C GLU A 175 -5.57 23.12 1.07
N SER A 176 -5.29 21.85 1.36
CA SER A 176 -3.98 21.44 1.89
C SER A 176 -2.88 21.62 0.86
N ILE A 177 -3.11 21.24 -0.39
CA ILE A 177 -2.11 21.36 -1.46
C ILE A 177 -1.82 22.83 -1.84
N ALA A 178 -2.71 23.77 -1.51
CA ALA A 178 -2.47 25.19 -1.72
C ALA A 178 -1.27 25.73 -0.92
N GLY A 179 -0.93 25.07 0.20
CA GLY A 179 0.24 25.40 1.02
C GLY A 179 1.56 24.80 0.53
N ILE A 180 1.56 23.97 -0.52
CA ILE A 180 2.77 23.33 -1.05
C ILE A 180 3.54 24.30 -1.94
N THR A 181 4.84 24.45 -1.69
CA THR A 181 5.77 25.32 -2.41
C THR A 181 6.96 24.53 -2.96
N ALA A 182 7.72 25.13 -3.87
CA ALA A 182 8.97 24.53 -4.35
C ALA A 182 9.93 24.25 -3.19
N GLU A 183 10.02 25.14 -2.20
CA GLU A 183 10.87 24.98 -1.02
C GLU A 183 10.46 23.75 -0.20
N THR A 184 9.16 23.60 0.13
CA THR A 184 8.68 22.43 0.89
C THR A 184 8.87 21.12 0.15
N LEU A 185 8.76 21.10 -1.19
CA LEU A 185 9.05 19.94 -2.02
C LEU A 185 10.54 19.58 -1.99
N TYR A 186 11.44 20.59 -2.09
CA TYR A 186 12.88 20.35 -1.93
C TYR A 186 13.23 19.79 -0.55
N ASP A 187 12.64 20.34 0.52
CA ASP A 187 12.87 19.86 1.88
C ASP A 187 12.45 18.41 2.06
N CYS A 188 11.28 18.03 1.56
CA CYS A 188 10.80 16.63 1.60
C CYS A 188 11.67 15.71 0.74
N HIS A 189 12.08 16.16 -0.45
CA HIS A 189 12.99 15.37 -1.29
C HIS A 189 14.32 15.13 -0.56
N HIS A 190 14.94 16.16 0.00
CA HIS A 190 16.18 16.02 0.75
C HIS A 190 16.05 15.13 1.99
N ALA A 191 14.89 15.14 2.64
CA ALA A 191 14.63 14.30 3.82
C ALA A 191 14.46 12.82 3.45
N PHE A 192 13.72 12.50 2.39
CA PHE A 192 13.24 11.15 2.15
C PHE A 192 13.81 10.46 0.91
N TYR A 193 14.31 11.21 -0.10
CA TYR A 193 14.88 10.65 -1.33
C TYR A 193 16.40 10.47 -1.23
N CYS A 194 16.84 10.01 -0.08
CA CYS A 194 18.23 9.67 0.16
C CYS A 194 18.45 8.16 0.05
N PRO A 195 19.59 7.70 -0.47
CA PRO A 195 19.82 6.29 -0.77
C PRO A 195 19.57 5.34 0.41
N SER A 196 19.86 5.75 1.64
CA SER A 196 19.65 4.92 2.84
C SER A 196 18.16 4.74 3.23
N ASN A 197 17.27 5.58 2.68
CA ASN A 197 15.82 5.49 2.85
C ASN A 197 15.13 4.86 1.63
N MET A 198 15.91 4.34 0.66
CA MET A 198 15.40 3.86 -0.63
C MET A 198 15.78 2.41 -0.90
N ALA A 199 15.04 1.78 -1.81
CA ALA A 199 15.31 0.45 -2.31
C ALA A 199 15.17 0.41 -3.84
N LEU A 200 16.09 -0.31 -4.49
CA LEU A 200 16.03 -0.62 -5.93
C LEU A 200 15.74 -2.11 -6.09
N CYS A 201 14.61 -2.46 -6.68
CA CYS A 201 14.23 -3.82 -7.00
C CYS A 201 14.25 -4.00 -8.53
N VAL A 202 15.02 -4.97 -9.01
CA VAL A 202 15.11 -5.29 -10.44
C VAL A 202 14.73 -6.74 -10.67
N VAL A 203 13.79 -6.99 -11.58
CA VAL A 203 13.33 -8.33 -11.93
C VAL A 203 13.51 -8.56 -13.42
N GLY A 204 14.22 -9.60 -13.81
CA GLY A 204 14.40 -9.91 -15.23
C GLY A 204 15.74 -10.52 -15.59
N ASN A 205 15.99 -10.63 -16.90
CA ASN A 205 17.27 -11.06 -17.44
C ASN A 205 18.21 -9.85 -17.57
N VAL A 206 18.91 -9.53 -16.49
CA VAL A 206 19.85 -8.41 -16.37
C VAL A 206 21.20 -8.89 -15.83
N ASP A 207 22.29 -8.18 -16.14
CA ASP A 207 23.56 -8.40 -15.45
C ASP A 207 23.57 -7.67 -14.10
N PRO A 208 23.67 -8.39 -12.97
CA PRO A 208 23.67 -7.78 -11.65
C PRO A 208 24.82 -6.80 -11.41
N HIS A 209 25.97 -7.04 -12.01
CA HIS A 209 27.13 -6.14 -11.87
C HIS A 209 26.89 -4.81 -12.57
N THR A 210 26.24 -4.83 -13.72
CA THR A 210 25.86 -3.61 -14.46
C THR A 210 24.83 -2.80 -13.68
N VAL A 211 23.80 -3.44 -13.08
CA VAL A 211 22.82 -2.75 -12.24
C VAL A 211 23.47 -2.05 -11.05
N ILE A 212 24.39 -2.75 -10.36
CA ILE A 212 25.11 -2.19 -9.21
C ILE A 212 26.01 -1.03 -9.64
N ALA A 213 26.78 -1.20 -10.73
CA ALA A 213 27.68 -0.17 -11.23
C ALA A 213 26.93 1.11 -11.66
N LEU A 214 25.77 0.97 -12.32
CA LEU A 214 24.90 2.11 -12.66
C LEU A 214 24.39 2.83 -11.42
N ALA A 215 23.95 2.09 -10.39
CA ALA A 215 23.50 2.70 -9.15
C ALA A 215 24.64 3.43 -8.42
N GLU A 216 25.86 2.88 -8.39
CA GLU A 216 27.04 3.53 -7.81
C GLU A 216 27.50 4.77 -8.60
N GLU A 217 27.31 4.78 -9.91
CA GLU A 217 27.69 5.90 -10.79
C GLU A 217 26.70 7.08 -10.68
N VAL A 218 25.41 6.79 -10.67
CA VAL A 218 24.35 7.80 -10.82
C VAL A 218 23.92 8.40 -9.49
N LEU A 219 23.86 7.59 -8.43
CA LEU A 219 23.27 8.01 -7.16
C LEU A 219 24.23 8.81 -6.28
N PRO A 220 23.71 9.69 -5.41
CA PRO A 220 24.53 10.40 -4.42
C PRO A 220 25.37 9.44 -3.58
N ARG A 221 26.58 9.87 -3.22
CA ARG A 221 27.49 9.08 -2.35
C ARG A 221 27.14 9.18 -0.88
N GLU A 222 26.48 10.27 -0.51
CA GLU A 222 26.05 10.55 0.85
C GLU A 222 24.90 9.61 1.25
N ARG A 223 24.92 9.21 2.51
CA ARG A 223 23.92 8.28 3.03
C ARG A 223 22.56 8.93 3.30
N GLY A 224 22.53 10.23 3.52
CA GLY A 224 21.36 10.95 4.00
C GLY A 224 21.23 10.90 5.54
N GLU A 225 20.32 11.69 6.04
CA GLU A 225 20.02 11.83 7.46
C GLU A 225 18.99 10.76 7.89
N GLU A 226 18.99 10.42 9.18
CA GLU A 226 17.95 9.58 9.74
C GLU A 226 16.72 10.43 10.09
N ILE A 227 15.57 10.01 9.59
CA ILE A 227 14.29 10.69 9.79
C ILE A 227 13.42 9.86 10.74
N ALA A 228 13.03 10.46 11.87
CA ALA A 228 12.04 9.85 12.76
C ALA A 228 10.63 10.29 12.36
N ARG A 229 9.78 9.33 12.01
CA ARG A 229 8.39 9.56 11.59
C ARG A 229 7.48 9.75 12.78
N CYS A 230 6.46 10.62 12.63
CA CYS A 230 5.47 10.90 13.65
C CYS A 230 4.07 10.55 13.11
N TYR A 231 3.51 9.44 13.56
CA TYR A 231 2.19 8.97 13.11
C TYR A 231 1.03 9.35 14.04
N GLY A 232 1.17 10.46 14.75
CA GLY A 232 0.14 10.94 15.67
C GLY A 232 0.32 10.45 17.11
N GLU A 233 -0.73 10.67 17.91
CA GLU A 233 -0.81 10.19 19.28
C GLU A 233 -1.20 8.70 19.28
N GLU A 234 -1.02 8.05 20.43
CA GLU A 234 -1.46 6.66 20.63
C GLU A 234 -2.99 6.56 20.41
N GLU A 235 -3.39 5.62 19.58
CA GLU A 235 -4.79 5.38 19.23
C GLU A 235 -5.46 4.47 20.25
N ASP A 236 -6.68 4.81 20.63
CA ASP A 236 -7.53 3.90 21.40
C ASP A 236 -7.82 2.60 20.64
N ASP A 237 -8.03 1.51 21.32
CA ASP A 237 -8.41 0.22 20.71
C ASP A 237 -9.84 0.22 20.12
N VAL A 238 -10.61 1.25 20.37
CA VAL A 238 -12.00 1.37 19.87
C VAL A 238 -12.09 2.27 18.65
N ALA A 239 -13.10 2.08 17.82
CA ALA A 239 -13.41 2.97 16.72
C ALA A 239 -13.73 4.38 17.24
N ALA A 240 -13.20 5.41 16.60
CA ALA A 240 -13.41 6.81 16.98
C ALA A 240 -14.88 7.25 16.80
N GLN A 241 -15.54 6.68 15.78
CA GLN A 241 -16.96 6.89 15.48
C GLN A 241 -17.54 5.59 14.93
N LYS A 242 -18.80 5.29 15.26
CA LYS A 242 -19.45 4.04 14.85
C LYS A 242 -19.96 4.04 13.42
N GLU A 243 -20.38 5.18 12.91
CA GLU A 243 -21.06 5.27 11.62
C GLU A 243 -20.86 6.63 10.98
N THR A 244 -20.80 6.61 9.65
CA THR A 244 -20.96 7.81 8.82
C THR A 244 -21.85 7.50 7.63
N VAL A 245 -22.74 8.44 7.27
CA VAL A 245 -23.63 8.33 6.13
C VAL A 245 -23.46 9.57 5.24
N THR A 246 -23.27 9.36 3.95
CA THR A 246 -23.13 10.42 2.96
C THR A 246 -24.01 10.14 1.75
N GLN A 247 -24.54 11.16 1.11
CA GLN A 247 -25.35 11.03 -0.10
C GLN A 247 -24.51 11.37 -1.35
N MET A 248 -24.48 10.43 -2.31
CA MET A 248 -23.82 10.60 -3.61
C MET A 248 -24.68 10.07 -4.75
N GLU A 249 -24.22 10.26 -6.00
CA GLU A 249 -24.90 9.74 -7.21
C GLU A 249 -24.62 8.24 -7.35
N VAL A 250 -25.35 7.42 -6.62
CA VAL A 250 -25.30 5.95 -6.67
C VAL A 250 -26.70 5.37 -6.88
N ALA A 251 -26.80 4.21 -7.50
CA ALA A 251 -28.08 3.54 -7.74
C ALA A 251 -28.57 2.75 -6.51
N LEU A 252 -27.64 2.13 -5.80
CA LEU A 252 -27.88 1.39 -4.55
C LEU A 252 -26.92 1.93 -3.48
N PRO A 253 -27.28 1.80 -2.20
CA PRO A 253 -26.35 2.14 -1.14
C PRO A 253 -25.06 1.31 -1.25
N GLN A 254 -23.93 1.99 -1.21
CA GLN A 254 -22.60 1.38 -1.08
C GLN A 254 -22.17 1.48 0.37
N PHE A 255 -21.54 0.44 0.88
CA PHE A 255 -21.06 0.45 2.27
C PHE A 255 -19.71 -0.23 2.40
N LEU A 256 -19.03 0.15 3.47
CA LEU A 256 -17.84 -0.54 3.95
C LEU A 256 -17.88 -0.60 5.47
N VAL A 257 -17.90 -1.80 6.03
CA VAL A 257 -17.70 -2.04 7.46
C VAL A 257 -16.22 -2.33 7.70
N GLY A 258 -15.67 -1.76 8.76
CA GLY A 258 -14.28 -1.99 9.15
C GLY A 258 -14.15 -2.29 10.62
N PHE A 259 -13.14 -3.07 10.95
CA PHE A 259 -12.73 -3.39 12.31
C PHE A 259 -11.31 -2.92 12.52
N LYS A 260 -11.12 -2.06 13.51
CA LYS A 260 -9.78 -1.59 13.93
C LYS A 260 -9.05 -2.75 14.60
N CYS A 261 -8.03 -3.29 13.93
CA CYS A 261 -7.27 -4.42 14.41
C CYS A 261 -6.03 -3.99 15.18
N GLU A 262 -5.51 -4.89 16.01
CA GLU A 262 -4.28 -4.66 16.76
C GLU A 262 -3.07 -4.64 15.83
N THR A 263 -2.16 -3.69 16.11
CA THR A 263 -0.86 -3.60 15.47
C THR A 263 0.19 -4.07 16.46
N ASN A 264 0.62 -5.30 16.33
CA ASN A 264 1.61 -5.88 17.24
C ASN A 264 3.02 -5.77 16.65
N GLU A 265 4.01 -5.51 17.52
CA GLU A 265 5.42 -5.71 17.18
C GLU A 265 5.71 -7.22 17.10
N GLY A 266 6.38 -7.66 16.03
CA GLY A 266 6.74 -9.07 15.87
C GLY A 266 6.86 -9.50 14.40
N ASP A 267 6.42 -10.71 14.09
CA ASP A 267 6.44 -11.22 12.72
C ASP A 267 5.30 -10.60 11.90
N LEU A 268 5.55 -9.44 11.31
CA LEU A 268 4.58 -8.67 10.52
C LEU A 268 4.06 -9.46 9.32
N LEU A 269 4.91 -10.27 8.67
CA LEU A 269 4.47 -11.11 7.56
C LEU A 269 3.41 -12.12 8.04
N ARG A 270 3.70 -12.83 9.13
CA ARG A 270 2.76 -13.81 9.68
C ARG A 270 1.45 -13.15 10.13
N GLN A 271 1.53 -11.98 10.74
CA GLN A 271 0.34 -11.22 11.18
C GLN A 271 -0.51 -10.77 9.99
N SER A 272 0.09 -10.25 8.93
CA SER A 272 -0.61 -9.91 7.69
C SER A 272 -1.35 -11.12 7.12
N LEU A 273 -0.65 -12.26 7.01
CA LEU A 273 -1.26 -13.49 6.48
C LEU A 273 -2.38 -14.05 7.38
N ILE A 274 -2.29 -13.91 8.71
CA ILE A 274 -3.39 -14.27 9.60
C ILE A 274 -4.61 -13.37 9.38
N GLY A 275 -4.42 -12.06 9.22
CA GLY A 275 -5.50 -11.13 8.92
C GLY A 275 -6.17 -11.39 7.56
N GLU A 276 -5.35 -11.66 6.53
CA GLU A 276 -5.84 -12.06 5.20
C GLU A 276 -6.65 -13.37 5.26
N MET A 277 -6.11 -14.39 5.94
CA MET A 277 -6.83 -15.67 6.12
C MET A 277 -8.10 -15.51 6.97
N ALA A 278 -8.11 -14.63 7.96
CA ALA A 278 -9.30 -14.32 8.74
C ALA A 278 -10.38 -13.66 7.87
N SER A 279 -9.98 -12.75 6.98
CA SER A 279 -10.85 -12.18 5.95
C SER A 279 -11.41 -13.26 5.02
N ASP A 280 -10.57 -14.12 4.46
CA ASP A 280 -11.00 -15.19 3.54
C ASP A 280 -11.95 -16.20 4.20
N VAL A 281 -11.66 -16.61 5.43
CA VAL A 281 -12.51 -17.54 6.22
C VAL A 281 -13.87 -16.94 6.51
N LEU A 282 -13.94 -15.65 6.83
CA LEU A 282 -15.17 -14.96 7.22
C LEU A 282 -15.98 -14.49 6.02
N LEU A 283 -15.33 -13.92 5.00
CA LEU A 283 -15.92 -13.08 3.95
C LEU A 283 -15.71 -13.62 2.54
N GLY A 284 -14.82 -14.60 2.35
CA GLY A 284 -14.52 -15.14 1.02
C GLY A 284 -15.72 -15.80 0.37
N ASP A 285 -15.77 -15.84 -0.96
CA ASP A 285 -16.88 -16.39 -1.77
C ASP A 285 -17.33 -17.80 -1.38
N SER A 286 -16.43 -18.59 -0.81
CA SER A 286 -16.69 -19.94 -0.32
C SER A 286 -17.11 -20.00 1.15
N SER A 287 -17.13 -18.87 1.86
CA SER A 287 -17.55 -18.84 3.26
C SER A 287 -19.06 -19.07 3.42
N PRO A 288 -19.48 -19.73 4.51
CA PRO A 288 -20.92 -19.90 4.78
C PRO A 288 -21.66 -18.56 4.93
N LEU A 289 -20.99 -17.54 5.44
CA LEU A 289 -21.58 -16.21 5.59
C LEU A 289 -21.88 -15.58 4.21
N TYR A 290 -20.89 -15.58 3.30
CA TYR A 290 -21.07 -15.03 1.97
C TYR A 290 -22.25 -15.72 1.25
N GLN A 291 -22.27 -17.04 1.24
CA GLN A 291 -23.32 -17.81 0.58
C GLN A 291 -24.71 -17.49 1.14
N ARG A 292 -24.84 -17.43 2.47
CA ARG A 292 -26.11 -17.06 3.12
C ARG A 292 -26.57 -15.67 2.75
N LEU A 293 -25.69 -14.66 2.86
CA LEU A 293 -26.05 -13.27 2.54
C LEU A 293 -26.40 -13.07 1.06
N TYR A 294 -25.71 -13.82 0.18
CA TYR A 294 -25.97 -13.80 -1.26
C TYR A 294 -27.34 -14.43 -1.59
N ASP A 295 -27.65 -15.60 -1.00
CA ASP A 295 -28.93 -16.30 -1.18
C ASP A 295 -30.11 -15.52 -0.61
N GLU A 296 -29.90 -14.78 0.48
CA GLU A 296 -30.89 -13.88 1.08
C GLU A 296 -31.06 -12.56 0.28
N GLY A 297 -30.20 -12.30 -0.69
CA GLY A 297 -30.21 -11.08 -1.50
C GLY A 297 -29.74 -9.83 -0.75
N LEU A 298 -29.05 -10.00 0.38
CA LEU A 298 -28.49 -8.91 1.18
C LEU A 298 -27.21 -8.34 0.57
N ILE A 299 -26.49 -9.13 -0.22
CA ILE A 299 -25.30 -8.75 -0.97
C ILE A 299 -25.40 -9.21 -2.42
N ASN A 300 -24.56 -8.66 -3.26
CA ASN A 300 -24.37 -9.08 -4.66
C ASN A 300 -22.89 -9.39 -4.94
N SER A 301 -22.51 -9.58 -6.20
CA SER A 301 -21.13 -9.89 -6.60
C SER A 301 -20.13 -8.74 -6.40
N SER A 302 -20.57 -7.55 -6.00
CA SER A 302 -19.68 -6.46 -5.61
C SER A 302 -19.13 -6.60 -4.19
N PHE A 303 -19.75 -7.48 -3.36
CA PHE A 303 -19.31 -7.69 -2.00
C PHE A 303 -17.97 -8.39 -1.93
N GLY A 304 -17.07 -7.87 -1.12
CA GLY A 304 -15.77 -8.44 -0.83
C GLY A 304 -15.21 -7.90 0.48
N GLY A 305 -14.14 -8.52 0.92
CA GLY A 305 -13.40 -8.10 2.10
C GLY A 305 -11.89 -8.20 1.91
N GLY A 306 -11.16 -7.63 2.84
CA GLY A 306 -9.70 -7.65 2.86
C GLY A 306 -9.13 -7.26 4.21
N PHE A 307 -7.83 -7.41 4.34
CA PHE A 307 -7.07 -6.99 5.49
C PHE A 307 -5.92 -6.08 5.06
N ASP A 308 -5.90 -4.85 5.58
CA ASP A 308 -4.85 -3.88 5.35
C ASP A 308 -4.01 -3.69 6.59
N GLN A 309 -2.69 -3.70 6.42
CA GLN A 309 -1.74 -3.44 7.49
C GLN A 309 -0.70 -2.39 7.06
N LEU A 310 -0.71 -1.24 7.73
CA LEU A 310 0.21 -0.11 7.54
C LEU A 310 0.98 0.15 8.84
N PRO A 311 2.01 1.00 8.83
CA PRO A 311 2.66 1.41 10.07
C PRO A 311 1.67 2.02 11.08
N GLY A 312 1.47 1.35 12.22
CA GLY A 312 0.53 1.77 13.27
C GLY A 312 -0.96 1.62 12.95
N VAL A 313 -1.31 0.94 11.85
CA VAL A 313 -2.70 0.75 11.39
C VAL A 313 -2.90 -0.68 10.92
N ALA A 314 -3.99 -1.31 11.36
CA ALA A 314 -4.45 -2.58 10.82
C ALA A 314 -5.99 -2.58 10.77
N VAL A 315 -6.55 -2.92 9.62
CA VAL A 315 -8.00 -2.90 9.37
C VAL A 315 -8.42 -4.15 8.62
N LEU A 316 -9.40 -4.87 9.16
CA LEU A 316 -10.18 -5.81 8.38
C LEU A 316 -11.44 -5.10 7.91
N CYS A 317 -11.69 -5.07 6.62
CA CYS A 317 -12.87 -4.41 6.05
C CYS A 317 -13.63 -5.33 5.10
N ALA A 318 -14.93 -5.06 4.97
CA ALA A 318 -15.83 -5.74 4.04
C ALA A 318 -16.95 -4.82 3.59
N GLY A 319 -17.35 -4.92 2.34
CA GLY A 319 -18.45 -4.12 1.83
C GLY A 319 -18.75 -4.37 0.36
N GLY A 320 -19.59 -3.52 -0.19
CA GLY A 320 -20.12 -3.58 -1.54
C GLY A 320 -21.44 -2.82 -1.60
N GLU A 321 -22.33 -3.27 -2.47
CA GLU A 321 -23.67 -2.72 -2.58
C GLU A 321 -24.67 -3.55 -1.76
N SER A 322 -25.55 -2.89 -1.00
CA SER A 322 -26.64 -3.53 -0.25
C SER A 322 -27.78 -2.56 0.00
N GLY A 323 -29.01 -3.07 -0.07
CA GLY A 323 -30.19 -2.35 0.41
C GLY A 323 -30.29 -2.28 1.94
N GLN A 324 -29.51 -3.07 2.66
CA GLN A 324 -29.55 -3.23 4.12
C GLN A 324 -28.12 -3.31 4.73
N PRO A 325 -27.28 -2.24 4.58
CA PRO A 325 -25.88 -2.27 5.02
C PRO A 325 -25.67 -2.62 6.49
N GLN A 326 -26.54 -2.16 7.38
CA GLN A 326 -26.46 -2.43 8.81
C GLN A 326 -26.69 -3.92 9.12
N GLU A 327 -27.66 -4.55 8.47
CA GLU A 327 -27.95 -5.98 8.64
C GLU A 327 -26.76 -6.84 8.19
N VAL A 328 -26.11 -6.47 7.08
CA VAL A 328 -24.87 -7.14 6.63
C VAL A 328 -23.74 -6.93 7.65
N SER A 329 -23.57 -5.71 8.16
CA SER A 329 -22.55 -5.40 9.17
C SER A 329 -22.76 -6.21 10.46
N ASP A 330 -24.01 -6.37 10.91
CA ASP A 330 -24.34 -7.16 12.10
C ASP A 330 -24.11 -8.65 11.86
N ALA A 331 -24.49 -9.16 10.69
CA ALA A 331 -24.25 -10.55 10.31
C ALA A 331 -22.75 -10.91 10.26
N ILE A 332 -21.89 -9.99 9.80
CA ILE A 332 -20.42 -10.16 9.80
C ILE A 332 -19.92 -10.29 11.25
N LEU A 333 -20.34 -9.40 12.15
CA LEU A 333 -19.91 -9.44 13.55
C LEU A 333 -20.40 -10.71 14.25
N GLU A 334 -21.66 -11.11 14.04
CA GLU A 334 -22.23 -12.31 14.62
C GLU A 334 -21.49 -13.57 14.19
N GLU A 335 -21.18 -13.68 12.89
CA GLU A 335 -20.45 -14.83 12.35
C GLU A 335 -18.99 -14.87 12.85
N ALA A 336 -18.30 -13.72 12.92
CA ALA A 336 -16.97 -13.65 13.49
C ALA A 336 -16.94 -14.14 14.95
N GLN A 337 -17.95 -13.72 15.75
CA GLN A 337 -18.10 -14.16 17.14
C GLN A 337 -18.47 -15.64 17.23
N ARG A 338 -19.27 -16.16 16.31
CA ARG A 338 -19.61 -17.60 16.25
C ARG A 338 -18.36 -18.42 15.98
N LEU A 339 -17.58 -18.07 14.94
CA LEU A 339 -16.33 -18.75 14.60
C LEU A 339 -15.31 -18.71 15.75
N ALA A 340 -15.23 -17.58 16.45
CA ALA A 340 -14.35 -17.42 17.61
C ALA A 340 -14.74 -18.30 18.82
N ARG A 341 -16.03 -18.65 18.96
CA ARG A 341 -16.54 -19.50 20.07
C ARG A 341 -16.60 -20.97 19.73
N GLU A 342 -17.10 -21.29 18.53
CA GLU A 342 -17.41 -22.66 18.10
C GLU A 342 -16.24 -23.32 17.38
N GLY A 343 -15.27 -22.51 16.92
CA GLY A 343 -14.14 -22.93 16.11
C GLY A 343 -14.43 -22.88 14.62
N ILE A 344 -13.36 -22.93 13.84
CA ILE A 344 -13.37 -23.00 12.37
C ILE A 344 -13.25 -24.48 11.99
N ASP A 345 -14.06 -24.94 11.04
CA ASP A 345 -13.94 -26.28 10.50
C ASP A 345 -12.53 -26.52 9.94
N PRO A 346 -11.80 -27.56 10.40
CA PRO A 346 -10.40 -27.77 10.02
C PRO A 346 -10.21 -28.05 8.51
N ASP A 347 -11.16 -28.71 7.85
CA ASP A 347 -11.07 -29.00 6.42
C ASP A 347 -11.30 -27.71 5.61
N PHE A 348 -12.25 -26.90 6.02
CA PHE A 348 -12.48 -25.58 5.42
C PHE A 348 -11.28 -24.64 5.61
N PHE A 349 -10.73 -24.59 6.82
CA PHE A 349 -9.51 -23.80 7.08
C PHE A 349 -8.34 -24.22 6.18
N GLU A 350 -8.11 -25.54 6.03
CA GLU A 350 -7.04 -26.04 5.17
C GLU A 350 -7.31 -25.73 3.70
N GLN A 351 -8.55 -25.73 3.25
CA GLN A 351 -8.94 -25.29 1.90
C GLN A 351 -8.60 -23.82 1.68
N ILE A 352 -8.97 -22.92 2.60
CA ILE A 352 -8.66 -21.50 2.54
C ILE A 352 -7.14 -21.29 2.54
N ARG A 353 -6.41 -21.93 3.46
CA ARG A 353 -4.94 -21.80 3.55
C ARG A 353 -4.26 -22.17 2.22
N ARG A 354 -4.72 -23.22 1.55
CA ARG A 354 -4.19 -23.62 0.23
C ARG A 354 -4.56 -22.63 -0.86
N ALA A 355 -5.76 -22.09 -0.83
CA ALA A 355 -6.23 -21.10 -1.81
C ALA A 355 -5.43 -19.79 -1.70
N SER A 356 -5.29 -19.24 -0.49
CA SER A 356 -4.52 -18.02 -0.22
C SER A 356 -3.03 -18.21 -0.54
N PHE A 357 -2.44 -19.34 -0.14
CA PHE A 357 -1.07 -19.69 -0.55
C PHE A 357 -0.92 -19.74 -2.08
N GLY A 358 -1.86 -20.38 -2.78
CA GLY A 358 -1.87 -20.48 -4.23
C GLY A 358 -2.03 -19.11 -4.92
N ALA A 359 -2.82 -18.21 -4.34
CA ALA A 359 -2.97 -16.84 -4.82
C ALA A 359 -1.67 -16.04 -4.67
N THR A 360 -1.04 -16.10 -3.50
CA THR A 360 0.27 -15.45 -3.25
C THR A 360 1.37 -16.00 -4.17
N LEU A 361 1.41 -17.32 -4.35
CA LEU A 361 2.36 -17.95 -5.28
C LEU A 361 2.13 -17.48 -6.73
N ARG A 362 0.87 -17.35 -7.16
CA ARG A 362 0.50 -16.87 -8.50
C ARG A 362 0.88 -15.41 -8.69
N ALA A 363 0.82 -14.58 -7.65
CA ALA A 363 1.24 -13.18 -7.70
C ALA A 363 2.72 -13.03 -8.08
N LEU A 364 3.58 -14.02 -7.82
CA LEU A 364 4.99 -14.04 -8.26
C LEU A 364 5.18 -14.17 -9.78
N ASN A 365 4.14 -14.38 -10.56
CA ASN A 365 4.21 -14.28 -12.02
C ASN A 365 4.30 -12.82 -12.51
N SER A 366 3.91 -11.85 -11.68
CA SER A 366 4.08 -10.43 -11.96
C SER A 366 5.42 -9.93 -11.43
N PHE A 367 6.25 -9.36 -12.30
CA PHE A 367 7.51 -8.73 -11.91
C PHE A 367 7.29 -7.51 -11.02
N GLU A 368 6.22 -6.79 -11.26
CA GLU A 368 5.76 -5.67 -10.44
C GLU A 368 5.45 -6.13 -9.01
N ASN A 369 4.59 -7.15 -8.85
CA ASN A 369 4.24 -7.67 -7.52
C ASN A 369 5.48 -8.18 -6.75
N ILE A 370 6.43 -8.84 -7.43
CA ILE A 370 7.68 -9.25 -6.80
C ILE A 370 8.43 -8.02 -6.27
N ALA A 371 8.63 -7.01 -7.11
CA ALA A 371 9.43 -5.84 -6.77
C ALA A 371 8.79 -4.99 -5.67
N ILE A 372 7.48 -4.76 -5.75
CA ILE A 372 6.72 -3.99 -4.75
C ILE A 372 6.72 -4.73 -3.41
N SER A 373 6.40 -6.04 -3.39
CA SER A 373 6.40 -6.84 -2.16
C SER A 373 7.76 -6.89 -1.47
N MET A 374 8.84 -6.95 -2.25
CA MET A 374 10.20 -6.94 -1.70
C MET A 374 10.58 -5.58 -1.11
N ALA A 375 10.20 -4.47 -1.76
CA ALA A 375 10.45 -3.13 -1.25
C ALA A 375 9.61 -2.86 0.02
N ASP A 376 8.32 -3.19 0.01
CA ASP A 376 7.45 -3.05 1.18
C ASP A 376 7.97 -3.88 2.36
N GLY A 377 8.26 -5.17 2.12
CA GLY A 377 8.83 -6.04 3.14
C GLY A 377 10.14 -5.48 3.73
N TYR A 378 11.04 -4.96 2.88
CA TYR A 378 12.28 -4.33 3.33
C TYR A 378 12.01 -3.09 4.21
N PHE A 379 11.12 -2.20 3.78
CA PHE A 379 10.79 -0.98 4.54
C PHE A 379 10.09 -1.26 5.85
N ARG A 380 9.35 -2.36 5.94
CA ARG A 380 8.64 -2.82 7.14
C ARG A 380 9.44 -3.83 7.98
N GLY A 381 10.62 -4.27 7.50
CA GLY A 381 11.54 -5.13 8.24
C GLY A 381 11.24 -6.62 8.16
N PHE A 382 10.54 -7.09 7.15
CA PHE A 382 10.30 -8.52 6.91
C PHE A 382 10.71 -8.97 5.50
N ASP A 383 10.83 -10.27 5.31
CA ASP A 383 11.15 -10.89 4.04
C ASP A 383 9.88 -11.49 3.41
N ALA A 384 9.32 -10.78 2.43
CA ALA A 384 8.05 -11.14 1.81
C ALA A 384 8.09 -12.53 1.14
N LEU A 385 9.25 -12.98 0.63
CA LEU A 385 9.38 -14.28 -0.03
C LEU A 385 9.41 -15.47 0.95
N ARG A 386 9.37 -15.23 2.27
CA ARG A 386 9.22 -16.26 3.29
C ARG A 386 7.77 -16.62 3.61
N PHE A 387 6.82 -16.16 2.80
CA PHE A 387 5.41 -16.52 2.98
C PHE A 387 5.15 -18.04 3.03
N PRO A 388 5.91 -18.95 2.35
CA PRO A 388 5.66 -20.38 2.48
C PRO A 388 5.88 -20.93 3.89
N GLU A 389 6.88 -20.42 4.60
CA GLU A 389 7.14 -20.76 5.99
C GLU A 389 6.08 -20.16 6.91
N ALA A 390 5.68 -18.92 6.65
CA ALA A 390 4.65 -18.24 7.42
C ALA A 390 3.30 -18.96 7.30
N TYR A 391 2.80 -19.26 6.09
CA TYR A 391 1.57 -20.04 5.91
C TYR A 391 1.63 -21.41 6.60
N ALA A 392 2.78 -22.10 6.53
CA ALA A 392 2.94 -23.40 7.18
C ALA A 392 2.89 -23.35 8.71
N SER A 393 3.11 -22.17 9.30
CA SER A 393 3.09 -21.95 10.76
C SER A 393 1.74 -21.43 11.29
N ILE A 394 0.79 -21.08 10.41
CA ILE A 394 -0.52 -20.56 10.81
C ILE A 394 -1.45 -21.75 11.10
N GLU A 395 -2.02 -21.75 12.28
CA GLU A 395 -2.99 -22.74 12.75
C GLU A 395 -4.40 -22.12 12.86
N THR A 396 -5.41 -22.96 12.89
CA THR A 396 -6.82 -22.54 13.07
C THR A 396 -7.00 -21.62 14.27
N ALA A 397 -6.32 -21.97 15.40
CA ALA A 397 -6.35 -21.19 16.63
C ALA A 397 -5.81 -19.75 16.48
N ASP A 398 -4.92 -19.51 15.53
CA ASP A 398 -4.41 -18.15 15.28
C ASP A 398 -5.50 -17.26 14.67
N VAL A 399 -6.24 -17.80 13.70
CA VAL A 399 -7.36 -17.09 13.05
C VAL A 399 -8.53 -16.92 14.03
N GLU A 400 -8.86 -17.94 14.80
CA GLU A 400 -9.89 -17.85 15.84
C GLU A 400 -9.57 -16.79 16.90
N ARG A 401 -8.30 -16.72 17.31
CA ARG A 401 -7.82 -15.68 18.22
C ARG A 401 -7.92 -14.29 17.59
N PHE A 402 -7.48 -14.13 16.32
CA PHE A 402 -7.58 -12.88 15.60
C PHE A 402 -9.02 -12.38 15.53
N LEU A 403 -9.97 -13.24 15.16
CA LEU A 403 -11.41 -12.91 15.12
C LEU A 403 -11.93 -12.47 16.48
N ARG A 404 -11.58 -13.20 17.55
CA ARG A 404 -12.03 -12.91 18.92
C ARG A 404 -11.51 -11.58 19.45
N GLU A 405 -10.25 -11.25 19.18
CA GLU A 405 -9.56 -10.07 19.72
C GLU A 405 -9.87 -8.82 18.93
N ASN A 406 -10.08 -8.94 17.62
CA ASN A 406 -10.21 -7.80 16.74
C ASN A 406 -11.65 -7.51 16.26
N LEU A 407 -12.47 -8.54 16.03
CA LEU A 407 -13.81 -8.33 15.51
C LEU A 407 -14.85 -8.21 16.66
N THR A 408 -14.81 -7.06 17.30
CA THR A 408 -15.74 -6.70 18.40
C THR A 408 -16.55 -5.48 18.03
N ASP A 409 -17.72 -5.32 18.66
CA ASP A 409 -18.57 -4.15 18.40
C ASP A 409 -17.87 -2.83 18.71
N SER A 410 -17.02 -2.77 19.75
CA SER A 410 -16.29 -1.55 20.11
C SER A 410 -15.26 -1.12 19.05
N ARG A 411 -14.70 -2.07 18.30
CA ARG A 411 -13.69 -1.84 17.25
C ARG A 411 -14.30 -1.63 15.86
N ARG A 412 -15.63 -1.83 15.73
CA ARG A 412 -16.36 -1.76 14.46
C ARG A 412 -16.80 -0.33 14.14
N ALA A 413 -16.68 0.03 12.86
CA ALA A 413 -17.31 1.20 12.26
C ALA A 413 -17.91 0.85 10.89
N ILE A 414 -18.88 1.62 10.43
CA ILE A 414 -19.47 1.49 9.09
C ILE A 414 -19.51 2.85 8.40
N SER A 415 -19.14 2.86 7.14
CA SER A 415 -19.31 3.99 6.22
C SER A 415 -20.35 3.62 5.16
N ILE A 416 -21.35 4.48 4.97
CA ILE A 416 -22.44 4.25 4.02
C ILE A 416 -22.56 5.44 3.07
N ILE A 417 -22.65 5.14 1.78
CA ILE A 417 -23.01 6.09 0.75
C ILE A 417 -24.40 5.76 0.25
N GLU A 418 -25.34 6.65 0.53
CA GLU A 418 -26.74 6.51 0.10
C GLU A 418 -26.97 7.23 -1.23
N PRO A 419 -27.96 6.76 -2.05
CA PRO A 419 -28.44 7.51 -3.18
C PRO A 419 -28.93 8.92 -2.78
N LYS A 420 -28.62 9.91 -3.58
CA LYS A 420 -29.24 11.23 -3.40
C LYS A 420 -30.75 11.11 -3.54
N LYS A 421 -31.50 11.69 -2.59
CA LYS A 421 -32.96 11.77 -2.70
C LYS A 421 -33.28 12.68 -3.86
N GLU A 422 -34.08 12.18 -4.82
CA GLU A 422 -34.64 13.03 -5.85
C GLU A 422 -35.50 14.11 -5.16
N GLY A 423 -35.13 15.39 -5.38
CA GLY A 423 -35.81 16.54 -4.82
C GLY A 423 -37.11 16.84 -5.54
#